data_d54161664b1a6079aca31c565bc7591e
#
_entry.id   d54161664b1a6079aca31c565bc7591e
#
_cell.length_a   1.000
_cell.length_b   1.000
_cell.length_c   1.000
_cell.angle_alpha   90.00
_cell.angle_beta   90.00
_cell.angle_gamma   90.00
#
_symmetry.space_group_name_H-M   'P 1'
#
loop_
_entity.id
_entity.type
_entity.pdbx_description
1 polymer ?
#
loop_
_entity_poly.entity_id
_entity_poly.type
_entity_poly.pdbx_seq_one_letter_code
_entity_poly.pdbx_strand_id
1 'polypeptide(L)' 'MNTMDDVQKRLNELRQRHREVDKKIGQLNEKPTTDQLEIQRLKKQKLALKDEISRIEVSLLPDIIA' A
#
# COMPACT_ATOMS: atom_id res chain seq x y z
N MET A 1 -18.81 -3.27 18.67
CA MET A 1 -17.97 -3.24 17.47
C MET A 1 -16.79 -4.17 17.60
N ASN A 2 -16.55 -4.95 16.58
CA ASN A 2 -15.45 -5.92 16.62
C ASN A 2 -14.17 -5.29 16.12
N THR A 3 -13.14 -5.28 16.96
CA THR A 3 -11.85 -4.70 16.64
C THR A 3 -11.23 -5.35 15.37
N MET A 4 -11.48 -6.64 15.22
CA MET A 4 -10.97 -7.38 14.08
C MET A 4 -11.59 -6.88 12.77
N ASP A 5 -12.88 -6.56 12.78
CA ASP A 5 -13.54 -6.02 11.59
C ASP A 5 -12.95 -4.67 11.20
N ASP A 6 -12.63 -3.83 12.18
CA ASP A 6 -12.03 -2.53 11.92
C ASP A 6 -10.65 -2.69 11.31
N VAL A 7 -9.87 -3.64 11.82
CA VAL A 7 -8.54 -3.91 11.30
C VAL A 7 -8.61 -4.44 9.87
N GLN A 8 -9.52 -5.36 9.60
CA GLN A 8 -9.70 -5.91 8.25
C GLN A 8 -10.13 -4.83 7.27
N LYS A 9 -11.03 -3.96 7.71
CA LYS A 9 -11.49 -2.85 6.87
C LYS A 9 -10.33 -1.92 6.53
N ARG A 10 -9.52 -1.57 7.51
CA ARG A 10 -8.36 -0.73 7.30
C ARG A 10 -7.37 -1.37 6.34
N LEU A 11 -7.13 -2.67 6.51
CA LEU A 11 -6.23 -3.41 5.64
C LEU A 11 -6.71 -3.40 4.18
N ASN A 12 -8.01 -3.60 3.97
CA ASN A 12 -8.58 -3.57 2.64
C ASN A 12 -8.44 -2.20 1.99
N GLU A 13 -8.67 -1.14 2.77
CA GLU A 13 -8.51 0.23 2.27
C GLU A 13 -7.07 0.50 1.85
N LEU A 14 -6.12 0.06 2.66
CA LEU A 14 -4.70 0.26 2.35
C LEU A 14 -4.28 -0.52 1.10
N ARG A 15 -4.78 -1.75 0.97
CA ARG A 15 -4.50 -2.55 -0.23
C ARG A 15 -5.05 -1.90 -1.48
N GLN A 16 -6.24 -1.32 -1.38
CA GLN A 16 -6.84 -0.64 -2.52
C GLN A 16 -6.03 0.59 -2.91
N ARG A 17 -5.61 1.38 -1.93
CA ARG A 17 -4.76 2.54 -2.18
C ARG A 17 -3.43 2.14 -2.82
N HIS A 18 -2.86 1.05 -2.33
CA HIS A 18 -1.60 0.54 -2.87
C HIS A 18 -1.76 0.21 -4.36
N ARG A 19 -2.85 -0.45 -4.73
CA ARG A 19 -3.13 -0.77 -6.12
C ARG A 19 -3.29 0.48 -6.97
N GLU A 20 -4.01 1.47 -6.46
CA GLU A 20 -4.23 2.72 -7.17
C GLU A 20 -2.94 3.47 -7.42
N VAL A 21 -2.08 3.55 -6.42
CA VAL A 21 -0.78 4.20 -6.56
C VAL A 21 0.09 3.45 -7.56
N ASP A 22 0.12 2.13 -7.44
CA ASP A 22 0.90 1.30 -8.36
C ASP A 22 0.43 1.48 -9.81
N LYS A 23 -0.88 1.55 -10.01
CA LYS A 23 -1.45 1.78 -11.33
C LYS A 23 -1.05 3.14 -11.89
N LYS A 24 -1.07 4.17 -11.06
CA LYS A 24 -0.64 5.50 -11.48
C LYS A 24 0.83 5.52 -11.88
N ILE A 25 1.67 4.84 -11.13
CA ILE A 25 3.09 4.73 -11.47
C ILE A 25 3.25 4.09 -12.85
N GLY A 26 2.52 3.00 -13.10
CA GLY A 26 2.57 2.34 -14.38
C GLY A 26 2.14 3.23 -15.53
N GLN A 27 1.06 3.98 -15.33
CA GLN A 27 0.57 4.91 -16.35
C GLN A 27 1.56 6.02 -16.63
N LEU A 28 2.18 6.57 -15.60
CA LEU A 28 3.16 7.63 -15.77
C LEU A 28 4.42 7.14 -16.47
N ASN A 29 4.84 5.92 -16.18
CA ASN A 29 6.01 5.34 -16.83
C ASN A 29 5.83 5.13 -18.33
N GLU A 30 4.60 5.01 -18.78
CA GLU A 30 4.32 4.84 -20.21
C GLU A 30 4.43 6.13 -21.00
N LYS A 31 4.42 7.27 -20.33
CA LYS A 31 4.46 8.58 -20.99
C LYS A 31 5.90 9.05 -21.14
N PRO A 32 6.29 9.48 -22.34
CA PRO A 32 7.67 9.93 -22.56
C PRO A 32 8.04 11.23 -21.87
N THR A 33 7.03 12.03 -21.47
CA THR A 33 7.25 13.33 -20.83
C THR A 33 6.95 13.30 -19.35
N THR A 34 7.06 12.14 -18.74
CA THR A 34 6.68 12.00 -17.33
C THR A 34 7.63 12.72 -16.39
N ASP A 35 7.04 13.38 -15.40
CA ASP A 35 7.80 14.04 -14.35
C ASP A 35 8.36 13.01 -13.38
N GLN A 36 9.68 12.92 -13.33
CA GLN A 36 10.36 11.98 -12.46
C GLN A 36 10.09 12.25 -10.98
N LEU A 37 9.89 13.52 -10.62
CA LEU A 37 9.58 13.86 -9.24
C LEU A 37 8.26 13.27 -8.79
N GLU A 38 7.26 13.30 -9.67
CA GLU A 38 5.96 12.73 -9.36
C GLU A 38 6.04 11.23 -9.19
N ILE A 39 6.79 10.56 -10.07
CA ILE A 39 7.01 9.12 -9.95
C ILE A 39 7.68 8.80 -8.62
N GLN A 40 8.68 9.56 -8.23
CA GLN A 40 9.37 9.33 -6.96
C GLN A 40 8.44 9.50 -5.77
N ARG A 41 7.56 10.51 -5.81
CA ARG A 41 6.57 10.72 -4.75
C ARG A 41 5.62 9.54 -4.64
N LEU A 42 5.14 9.05 -5.79
CA LEU A 42 4.23 7.92 -5.81
C LEU A 42 4.92 6.66 -5.33
N LYS A 43 6.18 6.46 -5.67
CA LYS A 43 6.95 5.31 -5.18
C LYS A 43 7.11 5.36 -3.67
N LYS A 44 7.33 6.55 -3.10
CA LYS A 44 7.40 6.70 -1.66
C LYS A 44 6.07 6.37 -1.00
N GLN A 45 4.96 6.84 -1.58
CA GLN A 45 3.63 6.51 -1.08
C GLN A 45 3.38 5.01 -1.14
N LYS A 46 3.78 4.39 -2.23
CA LYS A 46 3.62 2.95 -2.40
C LYS A 46 4.37 2.19 -1.30
N LEU A 47 5.60 2.59 -1.03
CA LEU A 47 6.41 1.94 0.00
C LEU A 47 5.81 2.14 1.39
N ALA A 48 5.31 3.35 1.66
CA ALA A 48 4.67 3.64 2.95
C ALA A 48 3.40 2.79 3.13
N LEU A 49 2.59 2.68 2.09
CA LEU A 49 1.40 1.85 2.12
C LEU A 49 1.73 0.39 2.33
N LYS A 50 2.74 -0.09 1.62
CA LYS A 50 3.18 -1.48 1.77
C LYS A 50 3.67 -1.75 3.19
N ASP A 51 4.39 -0.81 3.77
CA ASP A 51 4.89 -0.95 5.13
C ASP A 51 3.74 -1.04 6.13
N GLU A 52 2.73 -0.16 6.00
CA GLU A 52 1.56 -0.22 6.86
C GLU A 52 0.80 -1.54 6.70
N ILE A 53 0.61 -1.97 5.46
CA ILE A 53 -0.05 -3.24 5.18
C ILE A 53 0.70 -4.38 5.87
N SER A 54 2.01 -4.41 5.73
CA SER A 54 2.84 -5.45 6.35
C SER A 54 2.71 -5.47 7.85
N ARG A 55 2.70 -4.30 8.48
CA ARG A 55 2.56 -4.18 9.92
C ARG A 55 1.23 -4.73 10.40
N ILE A 56 0.17 -4.41 9.69
CA ILE A 56 -1.16 -4.90 10.05
C ILE A 56 -1.25 -6.41 9.84
N GLU A 57 -0.73 -6.90 8.74
CA GLU A 57 -0.74 -8.33 8.45
C GLU A 57 0.02 -9.11 9.50
N VAL A 58 1.16 -8.61 9.92
CA VAL A 58 1.94 -9.25 10.99
C VAL A 58 1.17 -9.28 12.29
N SER A 59 0.43 -8.20 12.61
CA SER A 59 -0.35 -8.15 13.84
C SER A 59 -1.55 -9.07 13.81
N LEU A 60 -2.03 -9.46 12.63
CA LEU A 60 -3.15 -10.38 12.48
C LEU A 60 -2.72 -11.84 12.51
N LEU A 61 -1.46 -12.10 12.23
CA LEU A 61 -0.96 -13.47 12.23
C LEU A 61 -0.83 -13.99 13.65
N PRO A 62 -1.18 -15.26 13.87
CA PRO A 62 -0.87 -15.88 15.17
C PRO A 62 0.63 -15.84 15.38
N ASP A 63 1.02 -15.88 16.62
CA ASP A 63 2.42 -15.78 17.00
C ASP A 63 3.20 -16.98 16.48
N ILE A 64 3.56 -16.93 15.23
CA ILE A 64 4.33 -18.00 14.60
C ILE A 64 5.79 -17.59 14.68
N ILE A 65 6.46 -18.17 15.58
CA ILE A 65 7.88 -17.94 15.67
C ILE A 65 8.56 -19.05 14.88
N ALA A 66 9.16 -18.62 13.83
CA ALA A 66 9.91 -19.57 13.04
C ALA A 66 11.17 -19.99 13.78
#